data_9e178f2f7eee0719cddee5053adaa1fa
#
_entry.id   9e178f2f7eee0719cddee5053adaa1fa
#
_cell.length_a   1.000
_cell.length_b   1.000
_cell.length_c   1.000
_cell.angle_alpha   90.00
_cell.angle_beta   90.00
_cell.angle_gamma   90.00
#
_symmetry.space_group_name_H-M   'P 1'
#
loop_
_entity.id
_entity.type
_entity.pdbx_description
1 polymer ?
#
loop_
_entity_poly.entity_id
_entity_poly.type
_entity_poly.pdbx_seq_one_letter_code
_entity_poly.pdbx_strand_id
1 'polypeptide(L)'
;MTRRTTLTNTTMENEMKKKFAVTDYISLDGVIEDPVGMENSGLGNWTGPFSRGPEGDRFKLDELLAADCLIFGRATYDAFAASWPHVKDETGLADRMNSLPKYVASSTLKQATWGESTIWNGDIVSAANALKAESHGEALIYGSASVVHQLASASLIDEYRLMVYPTILGAGKRLYPDGAASQLQLAECKQFGGGIVLLRYTAG
;
A
#
# COMPACT_ATOMS: atom_id res chain seq x y z
N MET A 1 28.30 -32.81 -12.22
CA MET A 1 26.85 -33.04 -12.38
C MET A 1 26.12 -31.80 -11.90
N THR A 2 25.76 -30.92 -12.83
CA THR A 2 25.10 -29.63 -12.55
C THR A 2 23.58 -29.86 -12.54
N ARG A 3 22.95 -29.76 -11.36
CA ARG A 3 21.48 -29.81 -11.26
C ARG A 3 20.91 -28.53 -11.89
N ARG A 4 20.30 -28.66 -13.06
CA ARG A 4 19.40 -27.65 -13.61
C ARG A 4 18.10 -27.72 -12.79
N THR A 5 17.84 -26.68 -11.99
CA THR A 5 16.54 -26.48 -11.36
C THR A 5 15.56 -26.09 -12.45
N THR A 6 14.67 -26.99 -12.80
CA THR A 6 13.57 -26.74 -13.72
C THR A 6 12.52 -25.90 -12.95
N LEU A 7 12.46 -24.62 -13.22
CA LEU A 7 11.33 -23.78 -12.76
C LEU A 7 10.07 -24.32 -13.42
N THR A 8 9.03 -24.54 -12.61
CA THR A 8 7.73 -25.01 -13.13
C THR A 8 7.04 -23.86 -13.86
N ASN A 9 6.21 -24.15 -14.88
CA ASN A 9 5.47 -23.15 -15.66
C ASN A 9 4.69 -22.16 -14.76
N THR A 10 4.11 -22.65 -13.66
CA THR A 10 3.41 -21.84 -12.66
C THR A 10 4.30 -20.80 -11.99
N THR A 11 5.58 -21.12 -11.72
CA THR A 11 6.55 -20.19 -11.13
C THR A 11 6.90 -19.09 -12.13
N MET A 12 7.09 -19.43 -13.39
CA MET A 12 7.40 -18.48 -14.46
C MET A 12 6.20 -17.57 -14.80
N GLU A 13 4.97 -18.11 -14.78
CA GLU A 13 3.75 -17.31 -14.96
C GLU A 13 3.50 -16.33 -13.82
N ASN A 14 3.88 -16.68 -12.60
CA ASN A 14 3.77 -15.79 -11.44
C ASN A 14 4.84 -14.70 -11.43
N GLU A 15 6.04 -14.97 -11.97
CA GLU A 15 7.09 -13.96 -12.17
C GLU A 15 6.75 -12.94 -13.27
N MET A 16 5.75 -13.24 -14.12
CA MET A 16 5.32 -12.39 -15.23
C MET A 16 4.14 -11.47 -14.89
N LYS A 17 3.57 -11.54 -13.71
CA LYS A 17 2.45 -10.70 -13.29
C LYS A 17 2.91 -9.55 -12.40
N LYS A 18 2.19 -8.41 -12.48
CA LYS A 18 2.42 -7.28 -11.57
C LYS A 18 2.13 -7.68 -10.12
N LYS A 19 3.06 -7.41 -9.23
CA LYS A 19 2.91 -7.65 -7.79
C LYS A 19 2.10 -6.53 -7.15
N PHE A 20 1.13 -6.88 -6.32
CA PHE A 20 0.36 -5.94 -5.53
C PHE A 20 0.79 -6.00 -4.07
N ALA A 21 1.35 -4.91 -3.56
CA ALA A 21 1.80 -4.78 -2.18
C ALA A 21 0.98 -3.70 -1.45
N VAL A 22 0.32 -4.09 -0.36
CA VAL A 22 -0.27 -3.13 0.59
C VAL A 22 0.86 -2.55 1.43
N THR A 23 0.92 -1.23 1.53
CA THR A 23 1.90 -0.53 2.37
C THR A 23 1.18 0.49 3.23
N ASP A 24 1.09 0.23 4.52
CA ASP A 24 0.32 1.03 5.46
C ASP A 24 1.03 1.23 6.81
N TYR A 25 0.68 2.34 7.46
CA TYR A 25 0.92 2.56 8.89
C TYR A 25 -0.27 2.01 9.65
N ILE A 26 -0.01 1.19 10.65
CA ILE A 26 -1.04 0.49 11.41
C ILE A 26 -0.79 0.60 12.90
N SER A 27 -1.85 0.83 13.67
CA SER A 27 -1.80 0.79 15.13
C SER A 27 -1.77 -0.66 15.65
N LEU A 28 -1.45 -0.85 16.94
CA LEU A 28 -1.47 -2.18 17.56
C LEU A 28 -2.86 -2.84 17.55
N ASP A 29 -3.93 -2.06 17.51
CA ASP A 29 -5.30 -2.54 17.42
C ASP A 29 -5.83 -2.59 15.96
N GLY A 30 -4.93 -2.45 14.97
CA GLY A 30 -5.21 -2.71 13.56
C GLY A 30 -5.83 -1.55 12.78
N VAL A 31 -5.85 -0.35 13.33
CA VAL A 31 -6.40 0.85 12.66
C VAL A 31 -5.38 1.43 11.69
N ILE A 32 -5.84 1.78 10.49
CA ILE A 32 -5.05 2.41 9.42
C ILE A 32 -5.61 3.79 9.02
N GLU A 33 -6.72 4.22 9.63
CA GLU A 33 -7.38 5.47 9.25
C GLU A 33 -6.55 6.69 9.64
N ASP A 34 -6.31 7.56 8.67
CA ASP A 34 -5.75 8.91 8.81
C ASP A 34 -4.45 8.99 9.63
N PRO A 35 -3.43 8.18 9.36
CA PRO A 35 -2.25 8.07 10.21
C PRO A 35 -1.45 9.37 10.34
N VAL A 36 -1.53 10.23 9.34
CA VAL A 36 -0.76 11.48 9.27
C VAL A 36 -1.64 12.74 9.34
N GLY A 37 -2.95 12.58 9.57
CA GLY A 37 -3.87 13.71 9.76
C GLY A 37 -4.31 14.42 8.48
N MET A 38 -4.28 13.75 7.33
CA MET A 38 -4.64 14.33 6.03
C MET A 38 -6.09 14.06 5.61
N GLU A 39 -6.79 13.12 6.28
CA GLU A 39 -8.14 12.69 5.89
C GLU A 39 -9.26 13.33 6.72
N ASN A 40 -8.93 14.17 7.70
CA ASN A 40 -9.87 14.84 8.61
C ASN A 40 -10.82 13.88 9.36
N SER A 41 -10.36 12.70 9.73
CA SER A 41 -11.15 11.68 10.43
C SER A 41 -11.41 11.98 11.91
N GLY A 42 -10.69 12.91 12.47
CA GLY A 42 -10.65 13.16 13.92
C GLY A 42 -9.65 12.28 14.69
N LEU A 43 -9.06 11.27 14.05
CA LEU A 43 -7.99 10.41 14.62
C LEU A 43 -6.59 10.89 14.24
N GLY A 44 -6.50 11.86 13.37
CA GLY A 44 -5.36 12.21 12.56
C GLY A 44 -4.04 12.44 13.31
N ASN A 45 -2.95 12.23 12.56
CA ASN A 45 -1.56 12.43 12.98
C ASN A 45 -1.14 11.59 14.21
N TRP A 46 -1.73 10.41 14.39
CA TRP A 46 -1.33 9.50 15.46
C TRP A 46 0.07 8.88 15.27
N THR A 47 0.63 8.97 14.05
CA THR A 47 2.02 8.60 13.80
C THR A 47 3.00 9.71 14.17
N GLY A 48 2.56 10.97 14.25
CA GLY A 48 3.40 12.15 14.43
C GLY A 48 4.32 12.13 15.66
N PRO A 49 3.93 11.56 16.80
CA PRO A 49 4.82 11.44 17.97
C PRO A 49 6.02 10.49 17.78
N PHE A 50 6.02 9.67 16.72
CA PHE A 50 7.00 8.62 16.53
C PHE A 50 7.90 8.92 15.32
N SER A 51 9.23 8.80 15.53
CA SER A 51 10.20 8.85 14.41
C SER A 51 10.64 7.44 14.08
N ARG A 52 10.46 7.04 12.82
CA ARG A 52 10.94 5.74 12.31
C ARG A 52 12.44 5.72 12.06
N GLY A 53 13.10 6.90 12.14
CA GLY A 53 14.53 7.05 11.93
C GLY A 53 14.98 6.83 10.47
N PRO A 54 16.27 7.01 10.19
CA PRO A 54 16.82 6.97 8.82
C PRO A 54 16.55 5.65 8.09
N GLU A 55 16.56 4.52 8.79
CA GLU A 55 16.30 3.21 8.17
C GLU A 55 14.83 3.06 7.76
N GLY A 56 13.88 3.55 8.56
CA GLY A 56 12.47 3.54 8.23
C GLY A 56 12.15 4.52 7.09
N ASP A 57 12.83 5.68 7.05
CA ASP A 57 12.70 6.63 5.95
C ASP A 57 13.26 6.05 4.65
N ARG A 58 14.41 5.39 4.74
CA ARG A 58 15.02 4.69 3.59
C ARG A 58 14.13 3.58 3.07
N PHE A 59 13.50 2.78 3.94
CA PHE A 59 12.56 1.75 3.54
C PHE A 59 11.39 2.33 2.72
N LYS A 60 10.78 3.43 3.19
CA LYS A 60 9.68 4.10 2.46
C LYS A 60 10.10 4.67 1.11
N LEU A 61 11.31 5.17 1.01
CA LEU A 61 11.86 5.62 -0.26
C LEU A 61 12.11 4.45 -1.21
N ASP A 62 12.77 3.39 -0.74
CA ASP A 62 13.14 2.23 -1.56
C ASP A 62 11.92 1.51 -2.12
N GLU A 63 10.84 1.31 -1.31
CA GLU A 63 9.62 0.70 -1.83
C GLU A 63 8.93 1.57 -2.89
N LEU A 64 8.95 2.90 -2.73
CA LEU A 64 8.37 3.80 -3.72
C LEU A 64 9.19 3.87 -5.01
N LEU A 65 10.51 3.82 -4.90
CA LEU A 65 11.42 3.78 -6.06
C LEU A 65 11.24 2.49 -6.86
N ALA A 66 10.97 1.38 -6.20
CA ALA A 66 10.74 0.08 -6.84
C ALA A 66 9.34 -0.05 -7.47
N ALA A 67 8.38 0.76 -7.07
CA ALA A 67 7.00 0.71 -7.58
C ALA A 67 6.88 1.28 -8.99
N ASP A 68 5.96 0.74 -9.78
CA ASP A 68 5.60 1.26 -11.12
C ASP A 68 4.32 2.10 -11.10
N CYS A 69 3.44 1.85 -10.15
CA CYS A 69 2.18 2.58 -10.01
C CYS A 69 1.64 2.51 -8.57
N LEU A 70 0.66 3.34 -8.31
CA LEU A 70 0.02 3.49 -7.02
C LEU A 70 -1.47 3.20 -7.13
N ILE A 71 -2.04 2.53 -6.14
CA ILE A 71 -3.48 2.24 -6.05
C ILE A 71 -4.03 2.89 -4.80
N PHE A 72 -5.13 3.62 -4.95
CA PHE A 72 -5.79 4.38 -3.89
C PHE A 72 -7.30 4.14 -3.86
N GLY A 73 -7.87 4.17 -2.67
CA GLY A 73 -9.27 4.54 -2.51
C GLY A 73 -9.46 6.06 -2.57
N ARG A 74 -10.70 6.50 -2.76
CA ARG A 74 -11.05 7.92 -2.96
C ARG A 74 -10.51 8.84 -1.86
N ALA A 75 -10.77 8.53 -0.58
CA ALA A 75 -10.38 9.41 0.53
C ALA A 75 -8.85 9.60 0.61
N THR A 76 -8.11 8.49 0.51
CA THR A 76 -6.64 8.51 0.52
C THR A 76 -6.09 9.25 -0.71
N TYR A 77 -6.69 9.06 -1.90
CA TYR A 77 -6.32 9.81 -3.09
C TYR A 77 -6.50 11.31 -2.91
N ASP A 78 -7.65 11.75 -2.40
CA ASP A 78 -7.93 13.18 -2.21
C ASP A 78 -6.94 13.82 -1.22
N ALA A 79 -6.63 13.13 -0.12
CA ALA A 79 -5.65 13.58 0.87
C ALA A 79 -4.24 13.69 0.29
N PHE A 80 -3.80 12.68 -0.45
CA PHE A 80 -2.50 12.66 -1.10
C PHE A 80 -2.40 13.71 -2.22
N ALA A 81 -3.42 13.83 -3.06
CA ALA A 81 -3.48 14.82 -4.14
C ALA A 81 -3.45 16.27 -3.64
N ALA A 82 -4.01 16.53 -2.45
CA ALA A 82 -3.96 17.84 -1.82
C ALA A 82 -2.58 18.17 -1.21
N SER A 83 -1.79 17.17 -0.87
CA SER A 83 -0.55 17.35 -0.09
C SER A 83 0.71 17.18 -0.93
N TRP A 84 0.86 16.07 -1.63
CA TRP A 84 2.11 15.67 -2.31
C TRP A 84 2.61 16.63 -3.38
N PRO A 85 1.77 17.32 -4.18
CA PRO A 85 2.24 18.31 -5.14
C PRO A 85 2.98 19.50 -4.51
N HIS A 86 2.78 19.71 -3.20
CA HIS A 86 3.38 20.83 -2.45
C HIS A 86 4.56 20.39 -1.57
N VAL A 87 4.78 19.09 -1.42
CA VAL A 87 5.91 18.55 -0.65
C VAL A 87 7.20 18.77 -1.44
N LYS A 88 8.20 19.29 -0.74
CA LYS A 88 9.56 19.40 -1.26
C LYS A 88 10.50 18.66 -0.31
N ASP A 89 11.26 17.75 -0.85
CA ASP A 89 12.25 16.99 -0.11
C ASP A 89 13.52 16.79 -0.96
N GLU A 90 14.63 16.56 -0.30
CA GLU A 90 15.92 16.37 -0.96
C GLU A 90 16.19 14.90 -1.34
N THR A 91 15.30 13.99 -0.95
CA THR A 91 15.47 12.55 -1.17
C THR A 91 14.92 12.08 -2.51
N GLY A 92 14.07 12.89 -3.15
CA GLY A 92 13.34 12.53 -4.36
C GLY A 92 12.06 11.73 -4.11
N LEU A 93 11.65 11.58 -2.86
CA LEU A 93 10.43 10.86 -2.49
C LEU A 93 9.18 11.56 -3.07
N ALA A 94 9.09 12.89 -2.94
CA ALA A 94 7.96 13.66 -3.45
C ALA A 94 7.90 13.63 -4.98
N ASP A 95 9.03 13.77 -5.66
CA ASP A 95 9.09 13.69 -7.12
C ASP A 95 8.63 12.33 -7.62
N ARG A 96 9.07 11.25 -6.97
CA ARG A 96 8.65 9.89 -7.32
C ARG A 96 7.15 9.67 -7.06
N MET A 97 6.63 10.10 -5.91
CA MET A 97 5.21 10.00 -5.57
C MET A 97 4.35 10.74 -6.59
N ASN A 98 4.76 11.92 -7.02
CA ASN A 98 4.04 12.74 -7.98
C ASN A 98 4.10 12.16 -9.41
N SER A 99 5.21 11.55 -9.81
CA SER A 99 5.42 11.06 -11.19
C SER A 99 4.77 9.71 -11.49
N LEU A 100 4.59 8.85 -10.49
CA LEU A 100 4.03 7.51 -10.72
C LEU A 100 2.58 7.57 -11.24
N PRO A 101 2.17 6.69 -12.17
CA PRO A 101 0.77 6.46 -12.53
C PRO A 101 -0.07 6.06 -11.30
N LYS A 102 -1.29 6.55 -11.23
CA LYS A 102 -2.21 6.32 -10.12
C LYS A 102 -3.52 5.72 -10.58
N TYR A 103 -4.01 4.73 -9.83
CA TYR A 103 -5.30 4.10 -10.04
C TYR A 103 -6.20 4.39 -8.83
N VAL A 104 -7.35 4.98 -9.06
CA VAL A 104 -8.23 5.50 -8.01
C VAL A 104 -9.57 4.78 -8.03
N ALA A 105 -9.80 3.94 -7.05
CA ALA A 105 -11.08 3.25 -6.88
C ALA A 105 -12.15 4.23 -6.36
N SER A 106 -13.09 4.62 -7.23
CA SER A 106 -14.16 5.56 -6.88
C SER A 106 -15.32 5.50 -7.86
N SER A 107 -16.55 5.40 -7.33
CA SER A 107 -17.79 5.54 -8.10
C SER A 107 -18.29 7.00 -8.22
N THR A 108 -17.71 7.92 -7.45
CA THR A 108 -18.19 9.30 -7.37
C THR A 108 -17.22 10.34 -7.91
N LEU A 109 -15.92 10.02 -8.00
CA LEU A 109 -14.90 10.90 -8.58
C LEU A 109 -15.17 11.07 -10.07
N LYS A 110 -15.28 12.33 -10.53
CA LYS A 110 -15.53 12.63 -11.94
C LYS A 110 -14.24 12.90 -12.70
N GLN A 111 -13.25 13.43 -12.02
CA GLN A 111 -11.96 13.78 -12.61
C GLN A 111 -10.86 13.60 -11.56
N ALA A 112 -9.80 12.91 -11.91
CA ALA A 112 -8.58 12.78 -11.13
C ALA A 112 -7.53 13.72 -11.74
N THR A 113 -6.97 14.64 -10.94
CA THR A 113 -6.13 15.74 -11.44
C THR A 113 -4.69 15.66 -10.95
N TRP A 114 -4.36 14.69 -10.11
CA TRP A 114 -3.00 14.55 -9.59
C TRP A 114 -2.16 13.66 -10.52
N GLY A 115 -1.44 14.29 -11.44
CA GLY A 115 -0.57 13.61 -12.40
C GLY A 115 -1.34 12.66 -13.32
N GLU A 116 -0.69 11.60 -13.74
CA GLU A 116 -1.30 10.52 -14.51
C GLU A 116 -2.18 9.66 -13.60
N SER A 117 -3.48 9.90 -13.63
CA SER A 117 -4.45 9.20 -12.76
C SER A 117 -5.60 8.61 -13.56
N THR A 118 -5.88 7.31 -13.33
CA THR A 118 -6.99 6.56 -13.93
C THR A 118 -8.03 6.24 -12.87
N ILE A 119 -9.29 6.56 -13.14
CA ILE A 119 -10.40 6.26 -12.23
C ILE A 119 -10.94 4.86 -12.53
N TRP A 120 -10.90 3.99 -11.53
CA TRP A 120 -11.61 2.71 -11.53
C TRP A 120 -13.04 2.94 -11.04
N ASN A 121 -13.95 3.14 -11.98
CA ASN A 121 -15.36 3.34 -11.70
C ASN A 121 -16.12 2.02 -11.88
N GLY A 122 -16.60 1.45 -10.79
CA GLY A 122 -17.36 0.18 -10.80
C GLY A 122 -16.60 -0.99 -10.19
N ASP A 123 -16.45 -2.09 -10.92
CA ASP A 123 -15.81 -3.31 -10.44
C ASP A 123 -14.28 -3.16 -10.36
N ILE A 124 -13.80 -2.85 -9.15
CA ILE A 124 -12.37 -2.66 -8.92
C ILE A 124 -11.59 -3.98 -8.99
N VAL A 125 -12.23 -5.12 -8.75
CA VAL A 125 -11.58 -6.44 -8.84
C VAL A 125 -11.26 -6.76 -10.29
N SER A 126 -12.21 -6.53 -11.21
CA SER A 126 -11.96 -6.69 -12.64
C SER A 126 -10.88 -5.74 -13.16
N ALA A 127 -10.91 -4.46 -12.75
CA ALA A 127 -9.91 -3.48 -13.13
C ALA A 127 -8.51 -3.84 -12.60
N ALA A 128 -8.42 -4.30 -11.36
CA ALA A 128 -7.17 -4.74 -10.74
C ALA A 128 -6.61 -6.01 -11.41
N ASN A 129 -7.47 -6.97 -11.78
CA ASN A 129 -7.05 -8.15 -12.55
C ASN A 129 -6.47 -7.77 -13.91
N ALA A 130 -7.09 -6.82 -14.62
CA ALA A 130 -6.55 -6.31 -15.89
C ALA A 130 -5.16 -5.71 -15.68
N LEU A 131 -5.00 -4.79 -14.71
CA LEU A 131 -3.71 -4.19 -14.40
C LEU A 131 -2.65 -5.24 -14.01
N LYS A 132 -3.05 -6.26 -13.23
CA LYS A 132 -2.13 -7.34 -12.79
C LYS A 132 -1.66 -8.20 -13.96
N ALA A 133 -2.47 -8.32 -15.00
CA ALA A 133 -2.18 -9.10 -16.21
C ALA A 133 -1.33 -8.35 -17.24
N GLU A 134 -1.35 -7.01 -17.25
CA GLU A 134 -0.75 -6.20 -18.30
C GLU A 134 0.78 -6.15 -18.27
N SER A 135 1.42 -6.30 -17.12
CA SER A 135 2.86 -6.05 -17.01
C SER A 135 3.51 -6.62 -15.75
N HIS A 136 4.84 -6.72 -15.79
CA HIS A 136 5.70 -6.95 -14.64
C HIS A 136 5.71 -5.75 -13.69
N GLY A 137 6.43 -5.87 -12.59
CA GLY A 137 6.70 -4.80 -11.64
C GLY A 137 5.77 -4.81 -10.44
N GLU A 138 5.66 -3.68 -9.75
CA GLU A 138 4.97 -3.60 -8.48
C GLU A 138 4.00 -2.42 -8.42
N ALA A 139 2.80 -2.67 -7.92
CA ALA A 139 1.84 -1.65 -7.54
C ALA A 139 1.78 -1.55 -6.01
N LEU A 140 1.95 -0.34 -5.46
CA LEU A 140 1.74 -0.07 -4.05
C LEU A 140 0.30 0.37 -3.78
N ILE A 141 -0.34 -0.25 -2.81
CA ILE A 141 -1.69 0.06 -2.34
C ILE A 141 -1.57 0.81 -1.02
N TYR A 142 -1.93 2.09 -1.01
CA TYR A 142 -1.92 2.97 0.17
C TYR A 142 -3.28 3.06 0.88
N GLY A 143 -4.07 2.02 0.81
CA GLY A 143 -5.47 2.06 1.26
C GLY A 143 -6.39 2.68 0.18
N SER A 144 -7.63 2.96 0.45
CA SER A 144 -8.28 2.87 1.77
C SER A 144 -8.56 1.42 2.17
N ALA A 145 -8.96 1.22 3.43
CA ALA A 145 -9.33 -0.11 3.95
C ALA A 145 -10.31 -0.84 3.01
N SER A 146 -11.33 -0.16 2.47
CA SER A 146 -12.31 -0.76 1.56
C SER A 146 -11.71 -1.30 0.25
N VAL A 147 -10.67 -0.68 -0.27
CA VAL A 147 -9.93 -1.19 -1.45
C VAL A 147 -9.15 -2.43 -1.07
N VAL A 148 -8.42 -2.37 0.05
CA VAL A 148 -7.66 -3.53 0.55
C VAL A 148 -8.58 -4.72 0.78
N HIS A 149 -9.77 -4.51 1.42
CA HIS A 149 -10.73 -5.57 1.69
C HIS A 149 -11.22 -6.26 0.41
N GLN A 150 -11.58 -5.48 -0.62
CA GLN A 150 -12.08 -6.03 -1.88
C GLN A 150 -10.99 -6.81 -2.63
N LEU A 151 -9.78 -6.27 -2.70
CA LEU A 151 -8.66 -6.93 -3.37
C LEU A 151 -8.17 -8.17 -2.61
N ALA A 152 -8.13 -8.11 -1.27
CA ALA A 152 -7.80 -9.26 -0.43
C ALA A 152 -8.84 -10.40 -0.57
N SER A 153 -10.14 -10.06 -0.56
CA SER A 153 -11.21 -11.05 -0.76
C SER A 153 -11.16 -11.74 -2.12
N ALA A 154 -10.58 -11.05 -3.12
CA ALA A 154 -10.35 -11.59 -4.46
C ALA A 154 -8.98 -12.27 -4.61
N SER A 155 -8.19 -12.42 -3.53
CA SER A 155 -6.83 -12.99 -3.54
C SER A 155 -5.87 -12.27 -4.51
N LEU A 156 -6.01 -10.95 -4.64
CA LEU A 156 -5.19 -10.14 -5.54
C LEU A 156 -3.97 -9.50 -4.86
N ILE A 157 -3.90 -9.51 -3.53
CA ILE A 157 -2.79 -8.96 -2.78
C ILE A 157 -1.71 -10.03 -2.60
N ASP A 158 -0.49 -9.72 -3.01
CA ASP A 158 0.66 -10.63 -2.92
C ASP A 158 1.47 -10.40 -1.65
N GLU A 159 1.51 -9.15 -1.14
CA GLU A 159 2.32 -8.78 0.02
C GLU A 159 1.66 -7.70 0.86
N TYR A 160 1.89 -7.77 2.16
CA TYR A 160 1.56 -6.72 3.13
C TYR A 160 2.86 -6.21 3.76
N ARG A 161 3.07 -4.89 3.74
CA ARG A 161 4.18 -4.15 4.34
C ARG A 161 3.61 -3.20 5.38
N LEU A 162 3.58 -3.65 6.62
CA LEU A 162 2.90 -2.94 7.69
C LEU A 162 3.92 -2.34 8.66
N MET A 163 3.96 -1.02 8.76
CA MET A 163 4.67 -0.35 9.84
C MET A 163 3.74 -0.26 11.05
N VAL A 164 3.95 -1.14 12.02
CA VAL A 164 3.17 -1.20 13.26
C VAL A 164 3.71 -0.16 14.23
N TYR A 165 2.89 0.83 14.52
CA TYR A 165 3.19 1.90 15.48
C TYR A 165 2.77 1.48 16.89
N PRO A 166 3.55 1.84 17.93
CA PRO A 166 3.28 1.45 19.31
C PRO A 166 2.17 2.29 19.94
N THR A 167 0.98 2.25 19.33
CA THR A 167 -0.21 2.99 19.79
C THR A 167 -1.46 2.13 19.66
N ILE A 168 -2.43 2.38 20.53
CA ILE A 168 -3.79 1.81 20.50
C ILE A 168 -4.75 2.97 20.37
N LEU A 169 -5.60 2.96 19.36
CA LEU A 169 -6.52 4.06 19.07
C LEU A 169 -7.93 3.80 19.61
N GLY A 170 -8.34 2.55 19.69
CA GLY A 170 -9.65 2.15 20.20
C GLY A 170 -10.81 2.39 19.23
N ALA A 171 -10.61 3.21 18.19
CA ALA A 171 -11.60 3.54 17.17
C ALA A 171 -10.91 3.78 15.84
N GLY A 172 -11.67 3.76 14.73
CA GLY A 172 -11.18 3.99 13.38
C GLY A 172 -11.34 2.78 12.46
N LYS A 173 -11.05 2.99 11.16
CA LYS A 173 -11.12 1.91 10.15
C LYS A 173 -9.92 0.99 10.29
N ARG A 174 -10.20 -0.30 10.45
CA ARG A 174 -9.19 -1.34 10.53
C ARG A 174 -8.80 -1.86 9.16
N LEU A 175 -7.54 -2.28 9.04
CA LEU A 175 -7.02 -2.92 7.83
C LEU A 175 -7.80 -4.21 7.50
N TYR A 176 -8.15 -4.97 8.51
CA TYR A 176 -8.90 -6.21 8.36
C TYR A 176 -10.31 -6.05 8.94
N PRO A 177 -11.37 -6.28 8.13
CA PRO A 177 -12.74 -6.23 8.63
C PRO A 177 -13.06 -7.44 9.50
N ASP A 178 -14.10 -7.33 10.32
CA ASP A 178 -14.61 -8.46 11.08
C ASP A 178 -14.99 -9.62 10.14
N GLY A 179 -14.60 -10.82 10.51
CA GLY A 179 -14.83 -12.03 9.72
C GLY A 179 -13.85 -12.28 8.59
N ALA A 180 -12.91 -11.38 8.30
CA ALA A 180 -11.82 -11.66 7.37
C ALA A 180 -10.87 -12.69 7.99
N ALA A 181 -10.68 -13.82 7.30
CA ALA A 181 -9.75 -14.85 7.71
C ALA A 181 -8.80 -15.17 6.56
N SER A 182 -7.51 -15.10 6.81
CA SER A 182 -6.45 -15.44 5.86
C SER A 182 -5.22 -15.92 6.59
N GLN A 183 -4.46 -16.80 5.98
CA GLN A 183 -3.13 -17.19 6.47
C GLN A 183 -2.07 -16.50 5.65
N LEU A 184 -1.09 -15.91 6.33
CA LEU A 184 0.01 -15.18 5.72
C LEU A 184 1.33 -15.81 6.17
N GLN A 185 2.37 -15.69 5.36
CA GLN A 185 3.72 -16.14 5.68
C GLN A 185 4.60 -14.94 6.01
N LEU A 186 5.23 -14.94 7.19
CA LEU A 186 6.16 -13.89 7.57
C LEU A 186 7.41 -13.94 6.65
N ALA A 187 7.62 -12.87 5.92
CA ALA A 187 8.79 -12.68 5.06
C ALA A 187 9.90 -11.88 5.76
N GLU A 188 9.52 -10.88 6.56
CA GLU A 188 10.47 -10.02 7.29
C GLU A 188 9.83 -9.41 8.53
N CYS A 189 10.63 -9.29 9.60
CA CYS A 189 10.30 -8.51 10.79
C CYS A 189 11.52 -7.64 11.12
N LYS A 190 11.34 -6.32 11.11
CA LYS A 190 12.43 -5.37 11.37
C LYS A 190 11.97 -4.25 12.30
N GLN A 191 12.75 -3.98 13.34
CA GLN A 191 12.51 -2.83 14.21
C GLN A 191 13.12 -1.57 13.61
N PHE A 192 12.34 -0.48 13.64
CA PHE A 192 12.78 0.87 13.30
C PHE A 192 12.85 1.77 14.56
N GLY A 193 13.18 3.04 14.35
CA GLY A 193 13.14 4.04 15.42
C GLY A 193 11.75 4.19 16.04
N GLY A 194 11.67 4.82 17.21
CA GLY A 194 10.41 5.13 17.88
C GLY A 194 9.58 3.91 18.33
N GLY A 195 10.16 2.70 18.34
CA GLY A 195 9.44 1.47 18.68
C GLY A 195 8.55 0.94 17.54
N ILE A 196 8.71 1.47 16.34
CA ILE A 196 7.97 1.03 15.15
C ILE A 196 8.55 -0.30 14.65
N VAL A 197 7.67 -1.23 14.29
CA VAL A 197 8.06 -2.54 13.74
C VAL A 197 7.51 -2.69 12.33
N LEU A 198 8.38 -2.94 11.36
CA LEU A 198 7.99 -3.38 10.02
C LEU A 198 7.67 -4.88 10.07
N LEU A 199 6.49 -5.23 9.63
CA LEU A 199 6.09 -6.61 9.35
C LEU A 199 5.83 -6.74 7.85
N ARG A 200 6.53 -7.66 7.19
CA ARG A 200 6.25 -8.04 5.81
C ARG A 200 5.71 -9.45 5.77
N TYR A 201 4.54 -9.60 5.18
CA TYR A 201 3.89 -10.89 4.99
C TYR A 201 3.57 -11.11 3.53
N THR A 202 3.77 -12.31 3.04
CA THR A 202 3.26 -12.74 1.73
C THR A 202 1.93 -13.47 1.89
N ALA A 203 1.03 -13.31 0.93
CA ALA A 203 -0.13 -14.16 0.80
C ALA A 203 0.32 -15.60 0.48
N GLY A 204 -0.31 -16.59 1.13
CA GLY A 204 0.00 -18.01 0.95
C GLY A 204 -0.61 -18.59 -0.32
#